data_aa435db6a58eee2d0b9b4173fafb5f40
#
_entry.id   aa435db6a58eee2d0b9b4173fafb5f40
#
_cell.length_a   1.000
_cell.length_b   1.000
_cell.length_c   1.000
_cell.angle_alpha   90.00
_cell.angle_beta   90.00
_cell.angle_gamma   90.00
#
_symmetry.space_group_name_H-M   'P 1'
#
loop_
_entity.id
_entity.type
_entity.pdbx_description
1 polymer ?
#
loop_
_entity_poly.entity_id
_entity_poly.type
_entity_poly.pdbx_seq_one_letter_code
_entity_poly.pdbx_strand_id
1 'polypeptide(L)'
;MEKILITGGCGYIGTNLVKHLLKQKHKITVIDTQWFGNFLPKHKNLKVYKMDIRNINHDIFNNLSTVIHLASISNDPSSDLDPKLAWEVGALATYELLEISKKKKIKNFIYASSGSVYGISNKKKVDELTSKVPISDYNKQKMVTEKVIESFSKDFRTIIFRPATVCGISPRLRLDVSVNLLTYQAYKNKIINVLGGKQIRPNIHIDDMVSLYDFALKNKTLEGIYNAGFENISILDISKMIQKVTNCRINIKASNDPRSYR
;
A
#
# COMPACT_ATOMS: atom_id res chain seq x y z
N MET A 1 15.73 14.58 12.40
CA MET A 1 14.93 15.19 11.31
C MET A 1 15.47 14.68 9.99
N GLU A 2 14.64 14.03 9.19
CA GLU A 2 15.03 13.52 7.87
C GLU A 2 14.39 14.33 6.75
N LYS A 3 14.97 14.23 5.54
CA LYS A 3 14.39 14.75 4.29
C LYS A 3 13.91 13.56 3.47
N ILE A 4 12.61 13.41 3.35
CA ILE A 4 11.95 12.19 2.83
C ILE A 4 11.18 12.52 1.56
N LEU A 5 11.40 11.74 0.52
CA LEU A 5 10.52 11.70 -0.65
C LEU A 5 9.45 10.62 -0.42
N ILE A 6 8.20 10.98 -0.66
CA ILE A 6 7.08 10.03 -0.67
C ILE A 6 6.43 10.08 -2.05
N THR A 7 6.56 9.03 -2.84
CA THR A 7 5.80 8.91 -4.08
C THR A 7 4.43 8.31 -3.77
N GLY A 8 3.37 8.78 -4.41
CA GLY A 8 2.01 8.38 -4.07
C GLY A 8 1.50 8.96 -2.74
N GLY A 9 2.09 10.10 -2.30
CA GLY A 9 1.79 10.70 -1.00
C GLY A 9 0.39 11.30 -0.88
N CYS A 10 -0.32 11.54 -1.99
CA CYS A 10 -1.73 11.96 -1.99
C CYS A 10 -2.70 10.77 -1.99
N GLY A 11 -2.20 9.53 -2.01
CA GLY A 11 -2.99 8.31 -1.97
C GLY A 11 -3.56 7.99 -0.59
N TYR A 12 -4.19 6.81 -0.47
CA TYR A 12 -4.89 6.35 0.74
C TYR A 12 -3.98 6.27 1.96
N ILE A 13 -2.87 5.53 1.88
CA ILE A 13 -1.88 5.43 2.96
C ILE A 13 -1.06 6.72 3.03
N GLY A 14 -0.64 7.25 1.87
CA GLY A 14 0.27 8.37 1.76
C GLY A 14 -0.23 9.63 2.48
N THR A 15 -1.52 9.95 2.37
CA THR A 15 -2.11 11.14 3.02
C THR A 15 -1.99 11.09 4.55
N ASN A 16 -2.23 9.92 5.17
CA ASN A 16 -2.09 9.76 6.61
C ASN A 16 -0.61 9.72 7.03
N LEU A 17 0.24 9.04 6.26
CA LEU A 17 1.68 8.98 6.51
C LEU A 17 2.34 10.36 6.45
N VAL A 18 2.05 11.15 5.42
CA VAL A 18 2.56 12.52 5.30
C VAL A 18 2.17 13.36 6.51
N LYS A 19 0.89 13.32 6.92
CA LYS A 19 0.42 14.06 8.10
C LYS A 19 1.13 13.62 9.37
N HIS A 20 1.34 12.31 9.55
CA HIS A 20 2.05 11.76 10.71
C HIS A 20 3.51 12.24 10.75
N LEU A 21 4.25 12.12 9.65
CA LEU A 21 5.66 12.49 9.58
C LEU A 21 5.89 14.00 9.69
N LEU A 22 4.96 14.83 9.24
CA LEU A 22 5.01 16.28 9.45
C LEU A 22 4.92 16.67 10.93
N LYS A 23 4.08 15.96 11.72
CA LYS A 23 4.02 16.15 13.18
C LYS A 23 5.35 15.85 13.86
N GLN A 24 6.14 14.94 13.31
CA GLN A 24 7.49 14.59 13.77
C GLN A 24 8.59 15.53 13.23
N LYS A 25 8.20 16.64 12.59
CA LYS A 25 9.09 17.70 12.07
C LYS A 25 10.02 17.24 10.93
N HIS A 26 9.72 16.12 10.24
CA HIS A 26 10.43 15.74 9.01
C HIS A 26 10.16 16.74 7.87
N LYS A 27 11.11 16.87 6.94
CA LYS A 27 10.91 17.60 5.68
C LYS A 27 10.44 16.61 4.64
N ILE A 28 9.23 16.80 4.12
CA ILE A 28 8.59 15.87 3.21
C ILE A 28 8.48 16.50 1.83
N THR A 29 8.88 15.73 0.84
CA THR A 29 8.60 16.00 -0.57
C THR A 29 7.65 14.91 -1.07
N VAL A 30 6.56 15.29 -1.72
CA VAL A 30 5.58 14.37 -2.30
C VAL A 30 5.59 14.50 -3.81
N ILE A 31 5.60 13.36 -4.50
CA ILE A 31 5.32 13.24 -5.93
C ILE A 31 4.07 12.39 -6.09
N ASP A 32 3.05 12.90 -6.79
CA ASP A 32 1.80 12.21 -7.02
C ASP A 32 1.09 12.78 -8.26
N THR A 33 0.44 11.95 -9.05
CA THR A 33 -0.38 12.38 -10.19
C THR A 33 -1.65 13.10 -9.77
N GLN A 34 -2.06 12.92 -8.50
CA GLN A 34 -3.26 13.49 -7.90
C GLN A 34 -4.57 13.12 -8.64
N TRP A 35 -4.65 11.92 -9.21
CA TRP A 35 -5.87 11.44 -9.88
C TRP A 35 -7.11 11.49 -8.99
N PHE A 36 -6.92 11.35 -7.69
CA PHE A 36 -8.00 11.39 -6.68
C PHE A 36 -8.00 12.67 -5.85
N GLY A 37 -7.29 13.70 -6.31
CA GLY A 37 -7.14 14.97 -5.60
C GLY A 37 -5.96 15.02 -4.64
N ASN A 38 -5.84 16.16 -3.95
CA ASN A 38 -4.81 16.41 -2.96
C ASN A 38 -5.46 16.86 -1.63
N PHE A 39 -5.35 16.04 -0.61
CA PHE A 39 -5.89 16.27 0.74
C PHE A 39 -4.78 16.54 1.77
N LEU A 40 -3.58 16.88 1.31
CA LEU A 40 -2.46 17.20 2.18
C LEU A 40 -2.59 18.63 2.74
N PRO A 41 -2.12 18.86 3.98
CA PRO A 41 -2.17 20.20 4.57
C PRO A 41 -1.14 21.13 3.92
N LYS A 42 -1.39 22.43 3.94
CA LYS A 42 -0.34 23.43 3.71
C LYS A 42 0.60 23.42 4.92
N HIS A 43 1.91 23.19 4.69
CA HIS A 43 2.88 23.13 5.79
C HIS A 43 4.27 23.55 5.30
N LYS A 44 5.04 24.30 6.12
CA LYS A 44 6.38 24.80 5.77
C LYS A 44 7.41 23.71 5.43
N ASN A 45 7.23 22.52 5.99
CA ASN A 45 8.10 21.35 5.75
C ASN A 45 7.53 20.41 4.69
N LEU A 46 6.53 20.79 3.89
CA LEU A 46 5.93 19.99 2.85
C LEU A 46 6.06 20.68 1.50
N LYS A 47 6.59 19.93 0.53
CA LYS A 47 6.54 20.28 -0.90
C LYS A 47 5.76 19.20 -1.63
N VAL A 48 4.84 19.57 -2.49
CA VAL A 48 4.01 18.63 -3.27
C VAL A 48 4.17 18.96 -4.74
N TYR A 49 4.57 17.97 -5.52
CA TYR A 49 4.67 18.04 -6.97
C TYR A 49 3.57 17.17 -7.59
N LYS A 50 2.72 17.79 -8.43
CA LYS A 50 1.80 17.05 -9.29
C LYS A 50 2.59 16.53 -10.48
N MET A 51 3.00 15.26 -10.43
CA MET A 51 3.93 14.68 -11.39
C MET A 51 3.75 13.16 -11.47
N ASP A 52 3.95 12.61 -12.66
CA ASP A 52 4.01 11.16 -12.87
C ASP A 52 5.42 10.64 -12.55
N ILE A 53 5.50 9.52 -11.82
CA ILE A 53 6.80 8.92 -11.47
C ILE A 53 7.57 8.38 -12.67
N ARG A 54 6.95 8.22 -13.82
CA ARG A 54 7.61 7.84 -15.08
C ARG A 54 8.43 8.98 -15.70
N ASN A 55 8.22 10.21 -15.24
CA ASN A 55 8.88 11.42 -15.77
C ASN A 55 9.40 12.31 -14.63
N ILE A 56 10.19 11.75 -13.72
CA ILE A 56 10.66 12.46 -12.53
C ILE A 56 11.81 13.40 -12.89
N ASN A 57 11.72 14.66 -12.41
CA ASN A 57 12.87 15.55 -12.37
C ASN A 57 13.85 15.08 -11.29
N HIS A 58 15.07 14.74 -11.68
CA HIS A 58 16.13 14.21 -10.80
C HIS A 58 16.59 15.21 -9.73
N ASP A 59 16.37 16.52 -9.92
CA ASP A 59 16.74 17.54 -8.93
C ASP A 59 15.92 17.50 -7.67
N ILE A 60 14.73 16.89 -7.74
CA ILE A 60 13.88 16.68 -6.57
C ILE A 60 14.58 15.80 -5.51
N PHE A 61 15.51 14.92 -5.94
CA PHE A 61 16.26 14.04 -5.04
C PHE A 61 17.42 14.71 -4.32
N ASN A 62 17.78 15.95 -4.69
CA ASN A 62 18.90 16.64 -4.07
C ASN A 62 18.68 16.81 -2.56
N ASN A 63 19.68 16.34 -1.78
CA ASN A 63 19.67 16.38 -0.31
C ASN A 63 18.57 15.56 0.38
N LEU A 64 17.94 14.60 -0.28
CA LEU A 64 17.06 13.64 0.36
C LEU A 64 17.88 12.55 1.06
N SER A 65 17.33 11.97 2.14
CA SER A 65 17.93 10.84 2.84
C SER A 65 17.18 9.53 2.61
N THR A 66 15.90 9.62 2.34
CA THR A 66 14.99 8.45 2.31
C THR A 66 13.95 8.62 1.22
N VAL A 67 13.66 7.53 0.53
CA VAL A 67 12.52 7.39 -0.38
C VAL A 67 11.53 6.40 0.24
N ILE A 68 10.26 6.81 0.36
CA ILE A 68 9.14 5.91 0.66
C ILE A 68 8.29 5.82 -0.61
N HIS A 69 8.31 4.66 -1.24
CA HIS A 69 7.69 4.45 -2.54
C HIS A 69 6.33 3.77 -2.39
N LEU A 70 5.25 4.58 -2.49
CA LEU A 70 3.86 4.13 -2.41
C LEU A 70 3.11 4.24 -3.74
N ALA A 71 3.65 4.99 -4.72
CA ALA A 71 3.00 5.16 -6.01
C ALA A 71 2.89 3.83 -6.75
N SER A 72 1.69 3.48 -7.16
CA SER A 72 1.38 2.25 -7.90
C SER A 72 -0.06 2.30 -8.42
N ILE A 73 -0.38 1.54 -9.45
CA ILE A 73 -1.75 1.10 -9.72
C ILE A 73 -2.08 0.05 -8.66
N SER A 74 -3.00 0.33 -7.74
CA SER A 74 -2.97 -0.22 -6.37
C SER A 74 -3.95 -1.39 -6.11
N ASN A 75 -4.53 -2.01 -7.13
CA ASN A 75 -5.38 -3.21 -7.01
C ASN A 75 -5.53 -3.95 -8.33
N ASP A 76 -6.03 -5.18 -8.27
CA ASP A 76 -6.25 -6.01 -9.44
C ASP A 76 -7.20 -5.35 -10.46
N PRO A 77 -8.43 -4.90 -10.10
CA PRO A 77 -9.35 -4.32 -11.08
C PRO A 77 -8.79 -3.11 -11.81
N SER A 78 -8.03 -2.25 -11.12
CA SER A 78 -7.42 -1.07 -11.75
C SER A 78 -6.26 -1.45 -12.68
N SER A 79 -5.50 -2.50 -12.36
CA SER A 79 -4.43 -3.01 -13.21
C SER A 79 -4.98 -3.72 -14.44
N ASP A 80 -6.13 -4.38 -14.32
CA ASP A 80 -6.81 -5.07 -15.43
C ASP A 80 -7.37 -4.09 -16.48
N LEU A 81 -7.64 -2.82 -16.09
CA LEU A 81 -8.08 -1.77 -17.02
C LEU A 81 -6.97 -1.37 -18.01
N ASP A 82 -5.73 -1.32 -17.54
CA ASP A 82 -4.55 -1.04 -18.36
C ASP A 82 -3.34 -1.76 -17.76
N PRO A 83 -3.11 -3.03 -18.14
CA PRO A 83 -1.98 -3.81 -17.65
C PRO A 83 -0.63 -3.20 -18.02
N LYS A 84 -0.52 -2.58 -19.21
CA LYS A 84 0.71 -1.93 -19.66
C LYS A 84 1.07 -0.77 -18.73
N LEU A 85 0.12 0.11 -18.44
CA LEU A 85 0.32 1.20 -17.49
C LEU A 85 0.71 0.68 -16.10
N ALA A 86 0.09 -0.43 -15.65
CA ALA A 86 0.41 -1.03 -14.35
C ALA A 86 1.87 -1.49 -14.28
N TRP A 87 2.42 -2.09 -15.34
CA TRP A 87 3.82 -2.49 -15.44
C TRP A 87 4.77 -1.30 -15.57
N GLU A 88 4.42 -0.30 -16.39
CA GLU A 88 5.21 0.92 -16.54
C GLU A 88 5.39 1.66 -15.21
N VAL A 89 4.28 1.89 -14.49
CA VAL A 89 4.28 2.59 -13.19
C VAL A 89 4.88 1.72 -12.08
N GLY A 90 4.52 0.43 -12.06
CA GLY A 90 4.89 -0.46 -10.96
C GLY A 90 6.32 -0.95 -11.01
N ALA A 91 6.80 -1.43 -12.16
CA ALA A 91 8.12 -2.03 -12.29
C ALA A 91 9.15 -1.09 -12.93
N LEU A 92 8.86 -0.56 -14.11
CA LEU A 92 9.83 0.23 -14.87
C LEU A 92 10.15 1.56 -14.19
N ALA A 93 9.14 2.32 -13.78
CA ALA A 93 9.38 3.57 -13.07
C ALA A 93 10.04 3.35 -11.71
N THR A 94 9.78 2.22 -11.04
CA THR A 94 10.50 1.86 -9.81
C THR A 94 11.98 1.61 -10.08
N TYR A 95 12.33 0.92 -11.16
CA TYR A 95 13.73 0.73 -11.54
C TYR A 95 14.44 2.07 -11.76
N GLU A 96 13.84 2.99 -12.51
CA GLU A 96 14.39 4.34 -12.72
C GLU A 96 14.53 5.10 -11.38
N LEU A 97 13.54 4.99 -10.50
CA LEU A 97 13.58 5.60 -9.18
C LEU A 97 14.74 5.08 -8.34
N LEU A 98 15.06 3.79 -8.43
CA LEU A 98 16.19 3.17 -7.74
C LEU A 98 17.53 3.65 -8.32
N GLU A 99 17.67 3.73 -9.64
CA GLU A 99 18.85 4.27 -10.31
C GLU A 99 19.11 5.73 -9.91
N ILE A 100 18.07 6.57 -9.88
CA ILE A 100 18.19 7.95 -9.42
C ILE A 100 18.61 7.97 -7.95
N SER A 101 17.99 7.13 -7.11
CA SER A 101 18.28 7.03 -5.68
C SER A 101 19.74 6.66 -5.43
N LYS A 102 20.29 5.71 -6.19
CA LYS A 102 21.70 5.32 -6.15
C LYS A 102 22.61 6.49 -6.53
N LYS A 103 22.37 7.13 -7.68
CA LYS A 103 23.15 8.29 -8.15
C LYS A 103 23.14 9.46 -7.16
N LYS A 104 22.02 9.69 -6.48
CA LYS A 104 21.82 10.75 -5.48
C LYS A 104 22.21 10.35 -4.05
N LYS A 105 22.76 9.14 -3.86
CA LYS A 105 23.26 8.60 -2.58
C LYS A 105 22.19 8.60 -1.49
N ILE A 106 20.97 8.21 -1.85
CA ILE A 106 19.87 7.97 -0.89
C ILE A 106 20.32 6.86 0.07
N LYS A 107 19.98 7.00 1.35
CA LYS A 107 20.38 6.03 2.38
C LYS A 107 19.37 4.91 2.58
N ASN A 108 18.09 5.20 2.40
CA ASN A 108 17.01 4.26 2.68
C ASN A 108 15.97 4.27 1.56
N PHE A 109 15.55 3.10 1.13
CA PHE A 109 14.44 2.91 0.20
C PHE A 109 13.40 1.98 0.83
N ILE A 110 12.20 2.50 1.09
CA ILE A 110 11.10 1.76 1.71
C ILE A 110 9.98 1.61 0.69
N TYR A 111 9.58 0.37 0.42
CA TYR A 111 8.63 0.04 -0.63
C TYR A 111 7.35 -0.59 -0.09
N ALA A 112 6.21 -0.18 -0.66
CA ALA A 112 4.92 -0.82 -0.46
C ALA A 112 4.70 -1.91 -1.52
N SER A 113 5.04 -3.17 -1.20
CA SER A 113 4.62 -4.34 -1.94
C SER A 113 3.17 -4.72 -1.59
N SER A 114 2.83 -5.98 -1.60
CA SER A 114 1.51 -6.50 -1.24
C SER A 114 1.59 -7.93 -0.74
N GLY A 115 0.80 -8.29 0.25
CA GLY A 115 0.60 -9.69 0.64
C GLY A 115 -0.01 -10.55 -0.47
N SER A 116 -0.59 -9.95 -1.50
CA SER A 116 -1.15 -10.67 -2.65
C SER A 116 -0.10 -11.35 -3.55
N VAL A 117 1.18 -11.07 -3.37
CA VAL A 117 2.28 -11.76 -4.08
C VAL A 117 2.30 -13.27 -3.79
N TYR A 118 1.75 -13.70 -2.68
CA TYR A 118 1.65 -15.12 -2.32
C TYR A 118 0.57 -15.86 -3.13
N GLY A 119 -0.38 -15.13 -3.73
CA GLY A 119 -1.52 -15.71 -4.43
C GLY A 119 -2.50 -16.40 -3.46
N ILE A 120 -3.09 -17.52 -3.91
CA ILE A 120 -3.96 -18.35 -3.08
C ILE A 120 -3.10 -19.41 -2.40
N SER A 121 -3.08 -19.42 -1.07
CA SER A 121 -2.34 -20.38 -0.29
C SER A 121 -3.27 -21.27 0.53
N ASN A 122 -3.00 -22.59 0.52
CA ASN A 122 -3.67 -23.56 1.40
C ASN A 122 -2.89 -23.74 2.72
N LYS A 123 -1.76 -23.04 2.92
CA LYS A 123 -0.98 -23.11 4.14
C LYS A 123 -1.72 -22.41 5.27
N LYS A 124 -1.69 -22.99 6.47
CA LYS A 124 -2.24 -22.37 7.69
C LYS A 124 -1.51 -21.07 8.06
N LYS A 125 -0.22 -21.00 7.75
CA LYS A 125 0.65 -19.84 8.01
C LYS A 125 1.42 -19.50 6.75
N VAL A 126 1.38 -18.25 6.35
CA VAL A 126 2.16 -17.67 5.26
C VAL A 126 3.18 -16.71 5.88
N ASP A 127 4.44 -16.96 5.64
CA ASP A 127 5.57 -16.15 6.08
C ASP A 127 6.36 -15.59 4.88
N GLU A 128 7.38 -14.83 5.15
CA GLU A 128 8.19 -14.15 4.11
C GLU A 128 8.96 -15.13 3.21
N LEU A 129 9.23 -16.36 3.72
CA LEU A 129 9.90 -17.44 2.98
C LEU A 129 8.94 -18.27 2.12
N THR A 130 7.63 -18.08 2.29
CA THR A 130 6.63 -18.79 1.51
C THR A 130 6.75 -18.43 0.02
N SER A 131 6.67 -19.45 -0.82
CA SER A 131 6.73 -19.29 -2.29
C SER A 131 5.68 -18.32 -2.78
N LYS A 132 6.07 -17.43 -3.67
CA LYS A 132 5.20 -16.43 -4.31
C LYS A 132 4.58 -17.05 -5.56
N VAL A 133 3.25 -17.05 -5.65
CA VAL A 133 2.48 -17.57 -6.79
C VAL A 133 1.45 -16.51 -7.21
N PRO A 134 1.90 -15.38 -7.76
CA PRO A 134 1.02 -14.26 -8.11
C PRO A 134 0.06 -14.64 -9.23
N ILE A 135 -1.19 -14.20 -9.13
CA ILE A 135 -2.27 -14.57 -10.06
C ILE A 135 -2.50 -13.47 -11.09
N SER A 136 -2.63 -12.23 -10.65
CA SER A 136 -2.92 -11.08 -11.51
C SER A 136 -1.67 -10.32 -11.93
N ASP A 137 -1.79 -9.44 -12.92
CA ASP A 137 -0.69 -8.57 -13.34
C ASP A 137 -0.26 -7.61 -12.24
N TYR A 138 -1.19 -7.14 -11.40
CA TYR A 138 -0.86 -6.39 -10.19
C TYR A 138 0.08 -7.17 -9.27
N ASN A 139 -0.24 -8.44 -8.98
CA ASN A 139 0.54 -9.27 -8.08
C ASN A 139 1.90 -9.65 -8.69
N LYS A 140 1.93 -9.95 -9.99
CA LYS A 140 3.15 -10.28 -10.73
C LYS A 140 4.12 -9.10 -10.74
N GLN A 141 3.62 -7.89 -11.09
CA GLN A 141 4.49 -6.71 -11.10
C GLN A 141 5.02 -6.38 -9.70
N LYS A 142 4.22 -6.54 -8.62
CA LYS A 142 4.69 -6.35 -7.24
C LYS A 142 5.83 -7.33 -6.92
N MET A 143 5.67 -8.61 -7.26
CA MET A 143 6.70 -9.63 -7.04
C MET A 143 8.00 -9.34 -7.82
N VAL A 144 7.90 -8.94 -9.08
CA VAL A 144 9.07 -8.56 -9.90
C VAL A 144 9.76 -7.34 -9.32
N THR A 145 8.99 -6.34 -8.92
CA THR A 145 9.52 -5.11 -8.31
C THR A 145 10.27 -5.39 -7.02
N GLU A 146 9.81 -6.33 -6.18
CA GLU A 146 10.59 -6.76 -5.00
C GLU A 146 11.99 -7.25 -5.40
N LYS A 147 12.09 -8.09 -6.44
CA LYS A 147 13.38 -8.61 -6.92
C LYS A 147 14.28 -7.51 -7.45
N VAL A 148 13.71 -6.55 -8.16
CA VAL A 148 14.45 -5.37 -8.62
C VAL A 148 15.00 -4.58 -7.42
N ILE A 149 14.19 -4.31 -6.40
CA ILE A 149 14.64 -3.58 -5.21
C ILE A 149 15.71 -4.35 -4.45
N GLU A 150 15.57 -5.67 -4.27
CA GLU A 150 16.57 -6.53 -3.63
C GLU A 150 17.96 -6.42 -4.32
N SER A 151 18.00 -6.25 -5.65
CA SER A 151 19.28 -6.11 -6.38
C SER A 151 20.06 -4.83 -6.04
N PHE A 152 19.40 -3.81 -5.47
CA PHE A 152 20.01 -2.57 -4.99
C PHE A 152 20.36 -2.58 -3.49
N SER A 153 20.23 -3.69 -2.78
CA SER A 153 20.48 -3.79 -1.33
C SER A 153 21.92 -3.45 -0.92
N LYS A 154 22.87 -3.54 -1.86
CA LYS A 154 24.27 -3.12 -1.64
C LYS A 154 24.48 -1.60 -1.77
N ASP A 155 23.56 -0.88 -2.42
CA ASP A 155 23.69 0.54 -2.69
C ASP A 155 23.04 1.40 -1.58
N PHE A 156 21.97 0.90 -0.98
CA PHE A 156 21.25 1.54 0.13
C PHE A 156 20.40 0.52 0.89
N ARG A 157 20.04 0.86 2.10
CA ARG A 157 19.15 0.04 2.93
C ARG A 157 17.78 -0.09 2.29
N THR A 158 17.35 -1.32 2.00
CA THR A 158 16.05 -1.62 1.41
C THR A 158 15.10 -2.24 2.44
N ILE A 159 13.87 -1.76 2.49
CA ILE A 159 12.80 -2.33 3.29
C ILE A 159 11.58 -2.49 2.40
N ILE A 160 11.04 -3.69 2.37
CA ILE A 160 9.85 -4.04 1.58
C ILE A 160 8.77 -4.51 2.52
N PHE A 161 7.67 -3.80 2.59
CA PHE A 161 6.49 -4.26 3.30
C PHE A 161 5.52 -4.93 2.34
N ARG A 162 4.97 -6.09 2.75
CA ARG A 162 3.86 -6.79 2.11
C ARG A 162 2.60 -6.58 2.93
N PRO A 163 1.89 -5.45 2.74
CA PRO A 163 0.70 -5.18 3.54
C PRO A 163 -0.40 -6.20 3.26
N ALA A 164 -1.11 -6.55 4.31
CA ALA A 164 -2.45 -7.10 4.29
C ALA A 164 -3.44 -6.07 3.69
N THR A 165 -4.72 -6.38 3.64
CA THR A 165 -5.75 -5.40 3.26
C THR A 165 -5.76 -4.26 4.27
N VAL A 166 -5.31 -3.08 3.84
CA VAL A 166 -5.29 -1.89 4.70
C VAL A 166 -6.69 -1.32 4.78
N CYS A 167 -7.21 -1.15 6.00
CA CYS A 167 -8.54 -0.58 6.26
C CYS A 167 -8.47 0.61 7.21
N GLY A 168 -9.53 1.42 7.25
CA GLY A 168 -9.64 2.58 8.13
C GLY A 168 -9.86 3.89 7.38
N ILE A 169 -9.92 4.99 8.12
CA ILE A 169 -10.28 6.31 7.60
C ILE A 169 -9.06 7.03 7.03
N SER A 170 -9.22 7.57 5.82
CA SER A 170 -8.26 8.49 5.20
C SER A 170 -9.02 9.59 4.46
N PRO A 171 -8.50 10.81 4.37
CA PRO A 171 -9.10 11.86 3.52
C PRO A 171 -9.25 11.44 2.05
N ARG A 172 -8.33 10.63 1.54
CA ARG A 172 -8.48 9.89 0.29
C ARG A 172 -9.00 8.49 0.62
N LEU A 173 -10.29 8.35 0.88
CA LEU A 173 -10.90 7.09 1.24
C LEU A 173 -10.89 6.09 0.07
N ARG A 174 -10.69 4.79 0.40
CA ARG A 174 -10.82 3.67 -0.54
C ARG A 174 -12.07 2.85 -0.18
N LEU A 175 -12.99 2.75 -1.12
CA LEU A 175 -14.20 1.90 -0.99
C LEU A 175 -14.11 0.60 -1.81
N ASP A 176 -12.93 0.30 -2.33
CA ASP A 176 -12.61 -0.96 -3.02
C ASP A 176 -11.97 -2.01 -2.10
N VAL A 177 -11.73 -1.67 -0.83
CA VAL A 177 -11.25 -2.61 0.19
C VAL A 177 -12.38 -3.09 1.09
N SER A 178 -12.37 -4.38 1.43
CA SER A 178 -13.50 -5.09 2.04
C SER A 178 -14.08 -4.41 3.28
N VAL A 179 -13.27 -4.12 4.29
CA VAL A 179 -13.76 -3.53 5.54
C VAL A 179 -14.41 -2.16 5.30
N ASN A 180 -13.76 -1.29 4.53
CA ASN A 180 -14.28 0.05 4.25
C ASN A 180 -15.58 -0.01 3.43
N LEU A 181 -15.62 -0.87 2.39
CA LEU A 181 -16.81 -1.04 1.56
C LEU A 181 -18.01 -1.55 2.36
N LEU A 182 -17.81 -2.61 3.14
CA LEU A 182 -18.89 -3.22 3.92
C LEU A 182 -19.41 -2.26 5.01
N THR A 183 -18.50 -1.50 5.63
CA THR A 183 -18.86 -0.46 6.60
C THR A 183 -19.67 0.66 5.93
N TYR A 184 -19.25 1.10 4.74
CA TYR A 184 -19.98 2.12 3.99
C TYR A 184 -21.37 1.62 3.56
N GLN A 185 -21.50 0.38 3.09
CA GLN A 185 -22.79 -0.23 2.76
C GLN A 185 -23.71 -0.30 3.99
N ALA A 186 -23.19 -0.74 5.12
CA ALA A 186 -23.94 -0.81 6.38
C ALA A 186 -24.47 0.57 6.81
N TYR A 187 -23.62 1.59 6.75
CA TYR A 187 -23.99 2.95 7.12
C TYR A 187 -25.05 3.54 6.18
N LYS A 188 -24.78 3.49 4.86
CA LYS A 188 -25.58 4.15 3.83
C LYS A 188 -26.88 3.39 3.54
N ASN A 189 -26.79 2.08 3.34
CA ASN A 189 -27.88 1.27 2.81
C ASN A 189 -28.58 0.44 3.91
N LYS A 190 -28.06 0.41 5.13
CA LYS A 190 -28.52 -0.44 6.22
C LYS A 190 -28.52 -1.94 5.88
N ILE A 191 -27.75 -2.33 4.86
CA ILE A 191 -27.57 -3.71 4.42
C ILE A 191 -26.15 -3.92 3.91
N ILE A 192 -25.56 -5.06 4.26
CA ILE A 192 -24.27 -5.55 3.74
C ILE A 192 -24.55 -6.71 2.80
N ASN A 193 -24.07 -6.63 1.56
CA ASN A 193 -24.09 -7.77 0.65
C ASN A 193 -22.74 -8.50 0.72
N VAL A 194 -22.75 -9.72 1.24
CA VAL A 194 -21.58 -10.58 1.37
C VAL A 194 -21.58 -11.59 0.24
N LEU A 195 -20.50 -11.63 -0.55
CA LEU A 195 -20.29 -12.62 -1.59
C LEU A 195 -19.47 -13.78 -1.02
N GLY A 196 -20.03 -14.97 -0.93
CA GLY A 196 -19.42 -16.14 -0.30
C GLY A 196 -19.36 -16.02 1.22
N GLY A 197 -18.39 -15.29 1.75
CA GLY A 197 -18.27 -14.92 3.17
C GLY A 197 -17.29 -15.75 3.98
N LYS A 198 -16.97 -17.00 3.57
CA LYS A 198 -16.04 -17.90 4.28
C LYS A 198 -14.56 -17.57 4.02
N GLN A 199 -14.26 -16.82 2.96
CA GLN A 199 -12.90 -16.43 2.59
C GLN A 199 -12.25 -15.62 3.71
N ILE A 200 -11.09 -16.10 4.14
CA ILE A 200 -10.27 -15.44 5.15
C ILE A 200 -9.36 -14.43 4.48
N ARG A 201 -9.25 -13.23 5.04
CA ARG A 201 -8.37 -12.18 4.55
C ARG A 201 -7.54 -11.61 5.68
N PRO A 202 -6.24 -11.42 5.47
CA PRO A 202 -5.43 -10.66 6.40
C PRO A 202 -5.80 -9.17 6.30
N ASN A 203 -5.87 -8.50 7.44
CA ASN A 203 -6.19 -7.08 7.54
C ASN A 203 -5.17 -6.36 8.43
N ILE A 204 -5.00 -5.06 8.19
CA ILE A 204 -4.21 -4.15 9.01
C ILE A 204 -4.91 -2.79 9.03
N HIS A 205 -4.95 -2.15 10.20
CA HIS A 205 -5.47 -0.80 10.30
C HIS A 205 -4.48 0.21 9.68
N ILE A 206 -5.00 1.28 9.08
CA ILE A 206 -4.17 2.28 8.41
C ILE A 206 -3.21 2.99 9.38
N ASP A 207 -3.59 3.17 10.64
CA ASP A 207 -2.73 3.78 11.66
C ASP A 207 -1.56 2.86 12.02
N ASP A 208 -1.78 1.54 12.07
CA ASP A 208 -0.71 0.55 12.28
C ASP A 208 0.24 0.53 11.09
N MET A 209 -0.31 0.63 9.86
CA MET A 209 0.52 0.74 8.66
C MET A 209 1.38 2.01 8.66
N VAL A 210 0.82 3.15 9.07
CA VAL A 210 1.57 4.42 9.23
C VAL A 210 2.65 4.27 10.31
N SER A 211 2.30 3.65 11.44
CA SER A 211 3.24 3.40 12.54
C SER A 211 4.38 2.48 12.12
N LEU A 212 4.13 1.51 11.22
CA LEU A 212 5.14 0.62 10.68
C LEU A 212 6.18 1.38 9.82
N TYR A 213 5.74 2.33 8.99
CA TYR A 213 6.67 3.19 8.24
C TYR A 213 7.51 4.08 9.17
N ASP A 214 6.91 4.63 10.21
CA ASP A 214 7.60 5.42 11.22
C ASP A 214 8.62 4.57 11.99
N PHE A 215 8.25 3.36 12.37
CA PHE A 215 9.17 2.39 12.98
C PHE A 215 10.37 2.08 12.09
N ALA A 216 10.13 1.87 10.79
CA ALA A 216 11.19 1.62 9.82
C ALA A 216 12.15 2.81 9.65
N LEU A 217 11.64 4.04 9.75
CA LEU A 217 12.48 5.25 9.73
C LEU A 217 13.35 5.36 10.98
N LYS A 218 12.82 4.99 12.15
CA LYS A 218 13.52 5.07 13.44
C LYS A 218 14.52 3.95 13.64
N ASN A 219 14.20 2.73 13.19
CA ASN A 219 15.07 1.57 13.33
C ASN A 219 16.03 1.46 12.15
N LYS A 220 17.28 1.91 12.36
CA LYS A 220 18.29 1.98 11.29
C LYS A 220 18.90 0.64 10.89
N THR A 221 18.67 -0.40 11.68
CA THR A 221 19.13 -1.77 11.41
C THR A 221 18.09 -2.63 10.72
N LEU A 222 16.83 -2.16 10.60
CA LEU A 222 15.77 -2.88 9.93
C LEU A 222 16.00 -2.86 8.41
N GLU A 223 16.14 -4.03 7.79
CA GLU A 223 16.27 -4.22 6.34
C GLU A 223 15.63 -5.53 5.90
N GLY A 224 15.29 -5.66 4.63
CA GLY A 224 14.69 -6.87 4.06
C GLY A 224 13.18 -6.77 3.86
N ILE A 225 12.51 -7.93 3.82
CA ILE A 225 11.09 -8.07 3.48
C ILE A 225 10.31 -8.47 4.71
N TYR A 226 9.14 -7.84 4.92
CA TYR A 226 8.28 -8.09 6.06
C TYR A 226 6.81 -8.13 5.68
N ASN A 227 6.10 -9.13 6.15
CA ASN A 227 4.64 -9.13 6.11
C ASN A 227 4.09 -8.08 7.08
N ALA A 228 3.15 -7.29 6.61
CA ALA A 228 2.49 -6.26 7.41
C ALA A 228 1.00 -6.59 7.55
N GLY A 229 0.65 -7.33 8.57
CA GLY A 229 -0.72 -7.76 8.86
C GLY A 229 -0.95 -7.84 10.36
N PHE A 230 -2.21 -7.76 10.77
CA PHE A 230 -2.62 -7.87 12.17
C PHE A 230 -3.38 -9.16 12.41
N GLU A 231 -4.49 -9.37 11.71
CA GLU A 231 -5.32 -10.55 11.89
C GLU A 231 -5.84 -11.13 10.57
N ASN A 232 -6.13 -12.43 10.60
CA ASN A 232 -6.80 -13.15 9.53
C ASN A 232 -8.25 -13.39 9.94
N ILE A 233 -9.20 -12.80 9.23
CA ILE A 233 -10.62 -12.85 9.59
C ILE A 233 -11.49 -13.11 8.35
N SER A 234 -12.60 -13.86 8.52
CA SER A 234 -13.52 -14.11 7.42
C SER A 234 -14.34 -12.84 7.06
N ILE A 235 -14.71 -12.71 5.79
CA ILE A 235 -15.57 -11.59 5.36
C ILE A 235 -16.92 -11.62 6.10
N LEU A 236 -17.42 -12.80 6.40
CA LEU A 236 -18.66 -12.94 7.17
C LEU A 236 -18.49 -12.43 8.61
N ASP A 237 -17.37 -12.73 9.26
CA ASP A 237 -17.14 -12.28 10.64
C ASP A 237 -16.88 -10.76 10.70
N ILE A 238 -16.16 -10.20 9.70
CA ILE A 238 -16.08 -8.74 9.52
C ILE A 238 -17.50 -8.14 9.42
N SER A 239 -18.36 -8.74 8.60
CA SER A 239 -19.74 -8.25 8.42
C SER A 239 -20.56 -8.30 9.71
N LYS A 240 -20.40 -9.38 10.52
CA LYS A 240 -21.04 -9.48 11.84
C LYS A 240 -20.52 -8.42 12.82
N MET A 241 -19.22 -8.12 12.80
CA MET A 241 -18.65 -7.06 13.62
C MET A 241 -19.25 -5.70 13.25
N ILE A 242 -19.35 -5.41 11.95
CA ILE A 242 -19.97 -4.17 11.46
C ILE A 242 -21.45 -4.13 11.83
N GLN A 243 -22.17 -5.24 11.71
CA GLN A 243 -23.58 -5.35 12.08
C GLN A 243 -23.83 -4.98 13.56
N LYS A 244 -22.96 -5.47 14.47
CA LYS A 244 -23.07 -5.14 15.91
C LYS A 244 -23.04 -3.64 16.20
N VAL A 245 -22.30 -2.88 15.37
CA VAL A 245 -22.15 -1.43 15.55
C VAL A 245 -23.22 -0.63 14.81
N THR A 246 -23.68 -1.13 13.65
CA THR A 246 -24.53 -0.36 12.73
C THR A 246 -26.00 -0.80 12.72
N ASN A 247 -26.33 -1.94 13.35
CA ASN A 247 -27.64 -2.60 13.28
C ASN A 247 -28.15 -2.86 11.85
N CYS A 248 -27.22 -3.07 10.90
CA CYS A 248 -27.55 -3.35 9.50
C CYS A 248 -28.01 -4.81 9.31
N ARG A 249 -28.63 -5.10 8.17
CA ARG A 249 -28.90 -6.48 7.72
C ARG A 249 -27.70 -7.03 6.97
N ILE A 250 -27.46 -8.35 7.07
CA ILE A 250 -26.46 -9.08 6.28
C ILE A 250 -27.22 -9.96 5.29
N ASN A 251 -26.89 -9.78 4.01
CA ASN A 251 -27.39 -10.57 2.90
C ASN A 251 -26.24 -11.36 2.28
N ILE A 252 -26.27 -12.69 2.42
CA ILE A 252 -25.22 -13.57 1.89
C ILE A 252 -25.68 -14.07 0.52
N LYS A 253 -24.83 -13.85 -0.51
CA LYS A 253 -25.06 -14.31 -1.87
C LYS A 253 -23.98 -15.31 -2.28
N ALA A 254 -24.34 -16.30 -3.09
CA ALA A 254 -23.36 -17.13 -3.76
C ALA A 254 -22.47 -16.28 -4.68
N SER A 255 -21.23 -16.70 -4.85
CA SER A 255 -20.29 -16.03 -5.74
C SER A 255 -19.61 -17.07 -6.63
N ASN A 256 -19.45 -16.75 -7.91
CA ASN A 256 -18.68 -17.56 -8.84
C ASN A 256 -17.17 -17.21 -8.86
N ASP A 257 -16.76 -16.18 -8.11
CA ASP A 257 -15.35 -15.79 -7.99
C ASP A 257 -14.62 -16.79 -7.08
N PRO A 258 -13.60 -17.51 -7.58
CA PRO A 258 -12.82 -18.48 -6.79
C PRO A 258 -12.24 -17.87 -5.51
N ARG A 259 -11.96 -16.57 -5.52
CA ARG A 259 -11.46 -15.81 -4.37
C ARG A 259 -12.51 -15.65 -3.25
N SER A 260 -13.78 -15.91 -3.51
CA SER A 260 -14.87 -15.80 -2.53
C SER A 260 -15.03 -17.02 -1.63
N TYR A 261 -14.30 -18.11 -1.91
CA TYR A 261 -14.41 -19.39 -1.17
C TYR A 261 -13.12 -19.81 -0.47
N ARG A 262 -12.02 -19.06 -0.61
CA ARG A 262 -10.70 -19.43 -0.09
C ARG A 262 -10.06 -18.33 0.73
#